data_f3c3ea76ab0b8ca16e87b842d6f1d673
#
_entry.id   f3c3ea76ab0b8ca16e87b842d6f1d673
#
_cell.length_a   1.000
_cell.length_b   1.000
_cell.length_c   1.000
_cell.angle_alpha   90.00
_cell.angle_beta   90.00
_cell.angle_gamma   90.00
#
_symmetry.space_group_name_H-M   'P 1'
#
loop_
_entity.id
_entity.type
_entity.pdbx_description
1 polymer ?
#
loop_
_entity_poly.entity_id
_entity_poly.type
_entity_poly.pdbx_seq_one_letter_code
_entity_poly.pdbx_strand_id
1 'polypeptide(L)'
;MVLLGCRVTARIAVGVTTVAALVAVTVLSSAPAYAADPVLVGAGDIADSGSGDTATANLLDGIAGTVFTAGDNAYPDGTAANFTNYYQPTWGRHKARTRPSPGNHDYHTSGATGYYNYFGSSAGPSGRGYYSYNLGSWHVVSLNSEVSTAAGSAQEQWLRSDLAANTQPCTIAYWHKPRFTSGANHAPNTAIGPLVKALYDFNAEVVVAGHNHQYERFAPMNPSGALDTARGIRHFVVGTGGAGFYSFGTIQPNSQARNSNTHGVLKLTLHASSYDWKFVPEAGKTYTDSGTTACH
;
A
#
# COMPACT_ATOMS: atom_id res chain seq x y z
N MET A 1 -58.47 19.43 -102.55
CA MET A 1 -57.11 19.96 -102.16
C MET A 1 -56.99 19.90 -100.65
N VAL A 2 -56.34 18.92 -100.13
CA VAL A 2 -56.31 18.51 -98.71
C VAL A 2 -55.07 19.05 -98.10
N LEU A 3 -55.18 19.80 -97.02
CA LEU A 3 -54.03 20.27 -96.23
C LEU A 3 -53.98 19.41 -94.96
N LEU A 4 -52.91 18.64 -94.84
CA LEU A 4 -52.54 17.88 -93.61
C LEU A 4 -51.98 18.83 -92.51
N GLY A 5 -52.64 18.82 -91.38
CA GLY A 5 -52.09 19.48 -90.21
C GLY A 5 -51.26 18.53 -89.38
N CYS A 6 -50.01 18.87 -89.15
CA CYS A 6 -49.07 18.13 -88.30
C CYS A 6 -49.22 18.57 -86.85
N ARG A 7 -49.60 17.68 -85.99
CA ARG A 7 -49.63 17.97 -84.52
C ARG A 7 -48.30 17.48 -83.90
N VAL A 8 -47.58 18.41 -83.33
CA VAL A 8 -46.37 18.11 -82.48
C VAL A 8 -46.82 17.98 -81.04
N THR A 9 -46.65 16.79 -80.50
CA THR A 9 -46.86 16.54 -79.07
C THR A 9 -45.55 16.65 -78.31
N ALA A 10 -45.44 17.69 -77.51
CA ALA A 10 -44.31 17.83 -76.54
C ALA A 10 -44.46 16.92 -75.37
N ARG A 11 -43.51 16.02 -75.12
CA ARG A 11 -43.40 15.21 -73.88
C ARG A 11 -42.57 15.95 -72.88
N ILE A 12 -43.15 16.33 -71.76
CA ILE A 12 -42.44 16.87 -70.59
C ILE A 12 -41.90 15.69 -69.80
N ALA A 13 -40.57 15.53 -69.72
CA ALA A 13 -39.91 14.57 -68.84
C ALA A 13 -39.69 15.21 -67.47
N VAL A 14 -40.41 14.70 -66.46
CA VAL A 14 -40.17 15.09 -65.04
C VAL A 14 -39.04 14.24 -64.50
N GLY A 15 -37.85 14.86 -64.32
CA GLY A 15 -36.73 14.24 -63.67
C GLY A 15 -36.92 14.23 -62.14
N VAL A 16 -37.01 13.07 -61.53
CA VAL A 16 -37.01 12.90 -60.10
C VAL A 16 -35.57 12.77 -59.63
N THR A 17 -35.01 13.81 -59.00
CA THR A 17 -33.68 13.79 -58.37
C THR A 17 -33.84 13.24 -56.95
N THR A 18 -33.45 11.98 -56.74
CA THR A 18 -33.29 11.39 -55.39
C THR A 18 -32.01 11.89 -54.77
N VAL A 19 -32.13 12.73 -53.72
CA VAL A 19 -31.01 13.12 -52.85
C VAL A 19 -30.79 12.02 -51.82
N ALA A 20 -29.76 11.21 -52.00
CA ALA A 20 -29.33 10.25 -50.98
C ALA A 20 -28.55 10.99 -49.87
N ALA A 21 -29.20 11.15 -48.70
CA ALA A 21 -28.52 11.65 -47.51
C ALA A 21 -27.63 10.55 -46.92
N LEU A 22 -26.31 10.68 -47.06
CA LEU A 22 -25.35 9.86 -46.34
C LEU A 22 -25.37 10.26 -44.86
N VAL A 23 -25.93 9.44 -44.00
CA VAL A 23 -25.78 9.56 -42.52
C VAL A 23 -24.46 8.94 -42.15
N ALA A 24 -23.43 9.75 -41.91
CA ALA A 24 -22.17 9.30 -41.33
C ALA A 24 -22.39 8.98 -39.84
N VAL A 25 -22.48 7.68 -39.53
CA VAL A 25 -22.46 7.21 -38.11
C VAL A 25 -21.01 7.26 -37.63
N THR A 26 -20.68 8.30 -36.88
CA THR A 26 -19.40 8.35 -36.13
C THR A 26 -19.49 7.40 -34.95
N VAL A 27 -18.86 6.22 -35.07
CA VAL A 27 -18.64 5.31 -33.95
C VAL A 27 -17.54 5.93 -33.08
N LEU A 28 -17.95 6.61 -31.99
CA LEU A 28 -17.04 7.01 -30.93
C LEU A 28 -16.58 5.74 -30.21
N SER A 29 -15.44 5.18 -30.59
CA SER A 29 -14.78 4.16 -29.81
C SER A 29 -14.29 4.82 -28.52
N SER A 30 -15.00 4.63 -27.40
CA SER A 30 -14.46 4.93 -26.08
C SER A 30 -13.27 4.02 -25.85
N ALA A 31 -12.06 4.59 -25.78
CA ALA A 31 -10.90 3.86 -25.29
C ALA A 31 -11.25 3.32 -23.89
N PRO A 32 -10.87 2.07 -23.56
CA PRO A 32 -11.10 1.55 -22.20
C PRO A 32 -10.41 2.51 -21.22
N ALA A 33 -11.19 3.03 -20.26
CA ALA A 33 -10.62 3.78 -19.15
C ALA A 33 -9.73 2.80 -18.39
N TYR A 34 -8.41 2.95 -18.48
CA TYR A 34 -7.50 2.22 -17.62
C TYR A 34 -7.84 2.63 -16.18
N ALA A 35 -8.15 1.65 -15.35
CA ALA A 35 -8.31 1.88 -13.93
C ALA A 35 -7.01 2.50 -13.40
N ALA A 36 -7.12 3.57 -12.62
CA ALA A 36 -5.95 4.20 -12.02
C ALA A 36 -5.18 3.18 -11.17
N ASP A 37 -3.86 3.25 -11.21
CA ASP A 37 -3.00 2.38 -10.40
C ASP A 37 -3.38 2.46 -8.92
N PRO A 38 -3.52 1.33 -8.24
CA PRO A 38 -3.92 1.34 -6.84
C PRO A 38 -2.84 1.96 -5.96
N VAL A 39 -3.30 2.61 -4.89
CA VAL A 39 -2.45 3.23 -3.88
C VAL A 39 -2.54 2.43 -2.59
N LEU A 40 -1.39 2.10 -2.02
CA LEU A 40 -1.23 1.58 -0.66
C LEU A 40 -0.51 2.66 0.17
N VAL A 41 -1.13 3.15 1.26
CA VAL A 41 -0.61 4.27 2.04
C VAL A 41 -0.75 4.00 3.54
N GLY A 42 0.26 4.38 4.33
CA GLY A 42 0.18 4.19 5.78
C GLY A 42 1.49 4.40 6.52
N ALA A 43 1.47 4.05 7.78
CA ALA A 43 2.60 4.06 8.71
C ALA A 43 2.34 3.08 9.87
N GLY A 44 3.28 2.90 10.76
CA GLY A 44 3.11 2.30 12.08
C GLY A 44 3.25 3.35 13.18
N ASP A 45 3.12 2.91 14.44
CA ASP A 45 3.38 3.72 15.64
C ASP A 45 2.47 4.96 15.68
N ILE A 46 1.15 4.71 15.84
CA ILE A 46 0.14 5.65 15.36
C ILE A 46 -0.45 6.48 16.49
N ALA A 47 -1.44 5.96 17.19
CA ALA A 47 -2.35 6.79 17.98
C ALA A 47 -2.01 6.80 19.48
N ASP A 48 -1.69 7.96 19.97
CA ASP A 48 -1.45 8.22 21.41
C ASP A 48 -2.19 9.47 21.89
N SER A 49 -1.81 10.01 23.05
CA SER A 49 -2.38 11.26 23.57
C SER A 49 -1.82 12.53 22.93
N GLY A 50 -0.91 12.42 21.99
CA GLY A 50 -0.32 13.54 21.23
C GLY A 50 -1.18 14.00 20.06
N SER A 51 -0.57 14.71 19.13
CA SER A 51 -1.26 15.24 17.95
C SER A 51 -0.69 14.73 16.62
N GLY A 52 0.34 13.89 16.68
CA GLY A 52 1.01 13.37 15.47
C GLY A 52 0.08 12.49 14.64
N ASP A 53 -0.74 11.67 15.29
CA ASP A 53 -1.75 10.83 14.67
C ASP A 53 -2.86 11.64 13.97
N THR A 54 -3.26 12.77 14.53
CA THR A 54 -4.18 13.72 13.87
C THR A 54 -3.55 14.31 12.62
N ALA A 55 -2.27 14.71 12.71
CA ALA A 55 -1.54 15.27 11.56
C ALA A 55 -1.45 14.26 10.41
N THR A 56 -1.11 13.00 10.70
CA THR A 56 -1.02 11.95 9.68
C THR A 56 -2.38 11.47 9.17
N ALA A 57 -3.40 11.43 10.02
CA ALA A 57 -4.76 11.14 9.59
C ALA A 57 -5.29 12.19 8.60
N ASN A 58 -4.94 13.48 8.79
CA ASN A 58 -5.27 14.55 7.84
C ASN A 58 -4.59 14.36 6.47
N LEU A 59 -3.40 13.75 6.42
CA LEU A 59 -2.80 13.35 5.15
C LEU A 59 -3.62 12.29 4.43
N LEU A 60 -4.10 11.29 5.18
CA LEU A 60 -4.93 10.22 4.63
C LEU A 60 -6.27 10.70 4.09
N ASP A 61 -6.82 11.82 4.60
CA ASP A 61 -8.03 12.44 4.04
C ASP A 61 -7.85 12.86 2.59
N GLY A 62 -6.63 13.32 2.24
CA GLY A 62 -6.27 13.75 0.88
C GLY A 62 -5.72 12.63 -0.01
N ILE A 63 -5.50 11.42 0.50
CA ILE A 63 -4.89 10.31 -0.25
C ILE A 63 -5.88 9.15 -0.34
N ALA A 64 -6.45 8.96 -1.52
CA ALA A 64 -7.30 7.80 -1.79
C ALA A 64 -6.48 6.50 -1.83
N GLY A 65 -7.13 5.34 -1.65
CA GLY A 65 -6.52 4.01 -1.74
C GLY A 65 -6.67 3.19 -0.46
N THR A 66 -5.98 2.06 -0.39
CA THR A 66 -5.95 1.17 0.77
C THR A 66 -4.98 1.72 1.81
N VAL A 67 -5.42 1.78 3.07
CA VAL A 67 -4.56 2.15 4.20
C VAL A 67 -3.97 0.87 4.80
N PHE A 68 -2.65 0.84 5.00
CA PHE A 68 -2.02 -0.17 5.85
C PHE A 68 -1.61 0.42 7.19
N THR A 69 -1.49 -0.42 8.22
CA THR A 69 -0.79 -0.05 9.45
C THR A 69 0.33 -1.04 9.72
N ALA A 70 1.49 -0.53 10.11
CA ALA A 70 2.66 -1.34 10.44
C ALA A 70 2.81 -1.53 11.97
N GLY A 71 1.71 -1.85 12.64
CA GLY A 71 1.64 -2.15 14.07
C GLY A 71 1.63 -0.93 14.99
N ASP A 72 1.46 -1.21 16.27
CA ASP A 72 1.31 -0.23 17.36
C ASP A 72 0.24 0.80 17.01
N ASN A 73 -0.99 0.27 16.86
CA ASN A 73 -2.11 1.05 16.35
C ASN A 73 -2.63 2.04 17.40
N ALA A 74 -2.69 1.64 18.67
CA ALA A 74 -3.25 2.47 19.75
C ALA A 74 -2.47 2.32 21.05
N TYR A 75 -1.75 3.36 21.44
CA TYR A 75 -0.93 3.43 22.64
C TYR A 75 -1.77 3.72 23.91
N PRO A 76 -1.24 3.40 25.16
CA PRO A 76 0.02 2.68 25.34
C PRO A 76 -0.10 1.16 25.24
N ASP A 77 -1.31 0.57 25.32
CA ASP A 77 -1.48 -0.87 25.57
C ASP A 77 -2.47 -1.56 24.63
N GLY A 78 -2.89 -0.94 23.55
CA GLY A 78 -3.84 -1.51 22.59
C GLY A 78 -5.18 -1.91 23.20
N THR A 79 -5.60 -1.28 24.31
CA THR A 79 -6.88 -1.55 24.96
C THR A 79 -8.04 -1.02 24.11
N ALA A 80 -9.26 -1.52 24.36
CA ALA A 80 -10.46 -0.96 23.74
C ALA A 80 -10.59 0.55 24.00
N ALA A 81 -10.19 1.02 25.19
CA ALA A 81 -10.19 2.43 25.54
C ALA A 81 -9.15 3.23 24.72
N ASN A 82 -7.94 2.68 24.50
CA ASN A 82 -6.94 3.33 23.64
C ASN A 82 -7.45 3.47 22.20
N PHE A 83 -8.04 2.41 21.65
CA PHE A 83 -8.67 2.50 20.31
C PHE A 83 -9.78 3.54 20.26
N THR A 84 -10.66 3.58 21.26
CA THR A 84 -11.79 4.52 21.31
C THR A 84 -11.32 5.96 21.44
N ASN A 85 -10.33 6.21 22.33
CA ASN A 85 -9.93 7.55 22.72
C ASN A 85 -8.93 8.18 21.74
N TYR A 86 -8.04 7.39 21.11
CA TYR A 86 -6.94 7.90 20.31
C TYR A 86 -7.05 7.52 18.83
N TYR A 87 -7.21 6.22 18.52
CA TYR A 87 -7.26 5.77 17.13
C TYR A 87 -8.56 6.15 16.41
N GLN A 88 -9.71 5.95 17.09
CA GLN A 88 -11.03 6.18 16.48
C GLN A 88 -11.25 7.63 16.00
N PRO A 89 -10.89 8.68 16.76
CA PRO A 89 -11.09 10.06 16.31
C PRO A 89 -10.13 10.49 15.20
N THR A 90 -9.04 9.76 14.99
CA THR A 90 -7.98 10.09 14.03
C THR A 90 -7.99 9.11 12.85
N TRP A 91 -7.17 8.09 12.85
CA TRP A 91 -7.08 7.07 11.80
C TRP A 91 -8.35 6.22 11.68
N GLY A 92 -9.17 6.16 12.71
CA GLY A 92 -10.44 5.40 12.72
C GLY A 92 -11.43 5.82 11.64
N ARG A 93 -11.39 7.07 11.16
CA ARG A 93 -12.22 7.54 10.03
C ARG A 93 -11.87 6.85 8.69
N HIS A 94 -10.70 6.22 8.61
CA HIS A 94 -10.25 5.43 7.47
C HIS A 94 -10.40 3.91 7.66
N LYS A 95 -10.99 3.45 8.78
CA LYS A 95 -11.12 2.04 9.16
C LYS A 95 -11.67 1.15 8.05
N ALA A 96 -12.68 1.63 7.31
CA ALA A 96 -13.32 0.84 6.24
C ALA A 96 -12.36 0.43 5.11
N ARG A 97 -11.29 1.20 4.89
CA ARG A 97 -10.27 0.93 3.86
C ARG A 97 -8.92 0.49 4.47
N THR A 98 -8.88 0.25 5.79
CA THR A 98 -7.66 -0.14 6.50
C THR A 98 -7.45 -1.66 6.49
N ARG A 99 -6.21 -2.06 6.24
CA ARG A 99 -5.68 -3.42 6.32
C ARG A 99 -4.54 -3.43 7.35
N PRO A 100 -4.85 -3.70 8.63
CA PRO A 100 -3.91 -3.49 9.72
C PRO A 100 -2.94 -4.66 9.92
N SER A 101 -1.77 -4.38 10.50
CA SER A 101 -0.90 -5.33 11.17
C SER A 101 -0.82 -4.99 12.66
N PRO A 102 -0.70 -5.96 13.58
CA PRO A 102 -0.51 -5.67 15.00
C PRO A 102 0.95 -5.40 15.34
N GLY A 103 1.18 -4.67 16.44
CA GLY A 103 2.49 -4.44 17.03
C GLY A 103 2.54 -4.86 18.52
N ASN A 104 3.68 -4.62 19.18
CA ASN A 104 3.86 -5.06 20.56
C ASN A 104 2.96 -4.30 21.55
N HIS A 105 2.67 -3.03 21.31
CA HIS A 105 1.72 -2.29 22.16
C HIS A 105 0.29 -2.80 22.01
N ASP A 106 -0.11 -3.28 20.82
CA ASP A 106 -1.40 -3.96 20.66
C ASP A 106 -1.46 -5.26 21.49
N TYR A 107 -0.30 -5.96 21.67
CA TYR A 107 -0.18 -7.19 22.45
C TYR A 107 0.08 -6.96 23.94
N HIS A 108 0.29 -5.73 24.43
CA HIS A 108 0.23 -5.44 25.87
C HIS A 108 -1.16 -5.80 26.44
N THR A 109 -2.20 -5.63 25.67
CA THR A 109 -3.50 -6.26 25.96
C THR A 109 -3.45 -7.74 25.56
N SER A 110 -3.68 -8.63 26.50
CA SER A 110 -3.56 -10.08 26.31
C SER A 110 -4.26 -10.56 25.03
N GLY A 111 -3.51 -11.29 24.18
CA GLY A 111 -3.99 -11.79 22.88
C GLY A 111 -4.36 -10.68 21.89
N ALA A 112 -3.89 -9.45 22.10
CA ALA A 112 -4.23 -8.27 21.29
C ALA A 112 -5.76 -8.09 21.12
N THR A 113 -6.53 -8.39 22.16
CA THR A 113 -8.00 -8.42 22.07
C THR A 113 -8.60 -7.08 21.69
N GLY A 114 -8.01 -5.94 22.13
CA GLY A 114 -8.47 -4.61 21.70
C GLY A 114 -8.31 -4.41 20.19
N TYR A 115 -7.16 -4.79 19.63
CA TYR A 115 -6.88 -4.75 18.20
C TYR A 115 -7.86 -5.61 17.39
N TYR A 116 -8.01 -6.89 17.72
CA TYR A 116 -8.90 -7.78 16.99
C TYR A 116 -10.38 -7.37 17.10
N ASN A 117 -10.81 -6.93 18.27
CA ASN A 117 -12.19 -6.45 18.47
C ASN A 117 -12.44 -5.16 17.68
N TYR A 118 -11.45 -4.27 17.64
CA TYR A 118 -11.59 -3.02 16.90
C TYR A 118 -11.64 -3.24 15.40
N PHE A 119 -10.67 -3.93 14.81
CA PHE A 119 -10.57 -4.10 13.35
C PHE A 119 -11.47 -5.23 12.81
N GLY A 120 -11.86 -6.19 13.64
CA GLY A 120 -12.69 -7.32 13.23
C GLY A 120 -12.05 -8.12 12.11
N SER A 121 -12.83 -8.44 11.07
CA SER A 121 -12.34 -9.24 9.93
C SER A 121 -11.20 -8.59 9.14
N SER A 122 -11.03 -7.27 9.23
CA SER A 122 -9.91 -6.58 8.58
C SER A 122 -8.54 -6.94 9.17
N ALA A 123 -8.50 -7.42 10.42
CA ALA A 123 -7.29 -7.91 11.08
C ALA A 123 -6.87 -9.34 10.65
N GLY A 124 -7.56 -9.92 9.69
CA GLY A 124 -7.39 -11.33 9.31
C GLY A 124 -7.97 -12.30 10.34
N PRO A 125 -7.61 -13.60 10.29
CA PRO A 125 -8.09 -14.57 11.26
C PRO A 125 -7.67 -14.21 12.69
N SER A 126 -8.63 -14.18 13.61
CA SER A 126 -8.39 -13.85 15.02
C SER A 126 -7.30 -14.72 15.63
N GLY A 127 -6.40 -14.11 16.39
CA GLY A 127 -5.24 -14.74 17.03
C GLY A 127 -4.06 -15.01 16.10
N ARG A 128 -4.20 -14.86 14.78
CA ARG A 128 -3.10 -14.97 13.82
C ARG A 128 -2.50 -13.60 13.49
N GLY A 129 -3.31 -12.63 13.05
CA GLY A 129 -2.88 -11.29 12.66
C GLY A 129 -2.01 -11.26 11.42
N TYR A 130 -1.99 -12.36 10.64
CA TYR A 130 -1.34 -12.41 9.34
C TYR A 130 -2.33 -12.92 8.28
N TYR A 131 -2.28 -12.30 7.11
CA TYR A 131 -3.18 -12.54 5.99
C TYR A 131 -2.62 -11.89 4.72
N SER A 132 -3.22 -12.21 3.56
CA SER A 132 -2.87 -11.59 2.28
C SER A 132 -4.11 -11.16 1.51
N TYR A 133 -3.90 -10.29 0.54
CA TYR A 133 -4.92 -9.83 -0.40
C TYR A 133 -4.24 -9.29 -1.66
N ASN A 134 -5.01 -9.21 -2.76
CA ASN A 134 -4.50 -8.61 -4.00
C ASN A 134 -4.98 -7.15 -4.12
N LEU A 135 -4.11 -6.31 -4.65
CA LEU A 135 -4.38 -4.90 -4.90
C LEU A 135 -3.85 -4.54 -6.30
N GLY A 136 -4.73 -4.56 -7.30
CA GLY A 136 -4.32 -4.52 -8.70
C GLY A 136 -3.45 -5.72 -9.06
N SER A 137 -2.27 -5.46 -9.62
CA SER A 137 -1.27 -6.47 -10.00
C SER A 137 -0.32 -6.84 -8.86
N TRP A 138 -0.65 -6.49 -7.62
CA TRP A 138 0.20 -6.71 -6.46
C TRP A 138 -0.41 -7.70 -5.49
N HIS A 139 0.43 -8.60 -5.00
CA HIS A 139 0.15 -9.41 -3.83
C HIS A 139 0.63 -8.67 -2.58
N VAL A 140 -0.28 -8.44 -1.64
CA VAL A 140 -0.02 -7.67 -0.44
C VAL A 140 -0.16 -8.57 0.78
N VAL A 141 0.89 -8.66 1.58
CA VAL A 141 0.96 -9.57 2.73
C VAL A 141 1.10 -8.77 4.03
N SER A 142 0.14 -8.91 4.93
CA SER A 142 0.25 -8.47 6.33
C SER A 142 0.81 -9.61 7.16
N LEU A 143 1.88 -9.35 7.93
CA LEU A 143 2.49 -10.32 8.83
C LEU A 143 2.41 -9.84 10.29
N ASN A 144 2.65 -10.76 11.22
CA ASN A 144 2.60 -10.49 12.64
C ASN A 144 3.95 -10.83 13.30
N SER A 145 4.69 -9.80 13.72
CA SER A 145 5.98 -9.96 14.39
C SER A 145 5.87 -10.39 15.86
N GLU A 146 4.66 -10.46 16.42
CA GLU A 146 4.42 -10.76 17.86
C GLU A 146 4.07 -12.24 18.09
N VAL A 147 3.89 -13.01 17.04
CA VAL A 147 3.76 -14.47 17.12
C VAL A 147 5.03 -15.14 16.55
N SER A 148 5.16 -16.46 16.66
CA SER A 148 6.35 -17.16 16.19
C SER A 148 6.64 -16.91 14.71
N THR A 149 7.85 -16.42 14.43
CA THR A 149 8.39 -16.15 13.08
C THR A 149 9.51 -17.13 12.71
N ALA A 150 9.76 -18.14 13.56
CA ALA A 150 10.81 -19.14 13.34
C ALA A 150 10.56 -19.94 12.05
N ALA A 151 11.63 -20.46 11.49
CA ALA A 151 11.53 -21.41 10.38
C ALA A 151 10.68 -22.62 10.79
N GLY A 152 9.71 -23.01 9.97
CA GLY A 152 8.76 -24.07 10.26
C GLY A 152 7.62 -23.67 11.20
N SER A 153 7.54 -22.42 11.64
CA SER A 153 6.37 -21.94 12.38
C SER A 153 5.11 -21.90 11.51
N ALA A 154 3.94 -21.89 12.15
CA ALA A 154 2.66 -21.84 11.43
C ALA A 154 2.58 -20.63 10.48
N GLN A 155 3.12 -19.47 10.88
CA GLN A 155 3.14 -18.26 10.04
C GLN A 155 4.11 -18.42 8.86
N GLU A 156 5.31 -18.96 9.08
CA GLU A 156 6.30 -19.12 8.01
C GLU A 156 5.83 -20.17 6.97
N GLN A 157 5.26 -21.28 7.41
CA GLN A 157 4.67 -22.29 6.52
C GLN A 157 3.48 -21.72 5.72
N TRP A 158 2.60 -20.95 6.39
CA TRP A 158 1.50 -20.26 5.73
C TRP A 158 2.02 -19.28 4.67
N LEU A 159 3.01 -18.44 5.03
CA LEU A 159 3.59 -17.47 4.11
C LEU A 159 4.17 -18.12 2.86
N ARG A 160 4.94 -19.20 3.01
CA ARG A 160 5.47 -19.95 1.85
C ARG A 160 4.37 -20.55 0.98
N SER A 161 3.33 -21.07 1.59
CA SER A 161 2.19 -21.63 0.84
C SER A 161 1.42 -20.56 0.10
N ASP A 162 1.22 -19.41 0.72
CA ASP A 162 0.54 -18.24 0.16
C ASP A 162 1.33 -17.66 -1.02
N LEU A 163 2.63 -17.44 -0.85
CA LEU A 163 3.53 -16.98 -1.91
C LEU A 163 3.63 -17.96 -3.08
N ALA A 164 3.65 -19.27 -2.80
CA ALA A 164 3.69 -20.30 -3.85
C ALA A 164 2.40 -20.37 -4.67
N ALA A 165 1.26 -19.99 -4.08
CA ALA A 165 -0.03 -19.92 -4.76
C ALA A 165 -0.27 -18.58 -5.46
N ASN A 166 0.55 -17.56 -5.17
CA ASN A 166 0.41 -16.22 -5.74
C ASN A 166 0.73 -16.22 -7.24
N THR A 167 -0.11 -15.53 -8.01
CA THR A 167 0.05 -15.32 -9.46
C THR A 167 0.28 -13.86 -9.83
N GLN A 168 0.31 -12.94 -8.85
CA GLN A 168 0.58 -11.53 -9.13
C GLN A 168 2.08 -11.33 -9.39
N PRO A 169 2.45 -10.44 -10.32
CA PRO A 169 3.84 -10.22 -10.70
C PRO A 169 4.69 -9.57 -9.60
N CYS A 170 4.09 -8.80 -8.71
CA CYS A 170 4.82 -8.06 -7.69
C CYS A 170 4.27 -8.37 -6.29
N THR A 171 5.13 -8.38 -5.28
CA THR A 171 4.75 -8.67 -3.89
C THR A 171 5.29 -7.62 -2.92
N ILE A 172 4.44 -7.17 -2.00
CA ILE A 172 4.81 -6.33 -0.86
C ILE A 172 4.35 -6.96 0.45
N ALA A 173 5.17 -6.87 1.48
CA ALA A 173 4.78 -7.28 2.82
C ALA A 173 4.96 -6.15 3.83
N TYR A 174 4.15 -6.15 4.92
CA TYR A 174 4.31 -5.22 6.02
C TYR A 174 4.00 -5.89 7.36
N TRP A 175 4.73 -5.44 8.40
CA TRP A 175 4.59 -5.89 9.80
C TRP A 175 5.22 -4.86 10.73
N HIS A 176 5.28 -5.14 12.06
CA HIS A 176 5.73 -4.14 13.02
C HIS A 176 7.26 -4.10 13.20
N LYS A 177 7.90 -5.16 13.72
CA LYS A 177 9.33 -5.12 14.11
C LYS A 177 10.28 -5.29 12.94
N PRO A 178 11.10 -4.27 12.56
CA PRO A 178 11.92 -4.29 11.36
C PRO A 178 13.08 -5.29 11.44
N ARG A 179 13.40 -5.95 10.30
CA ARG A 179 14.61 -6.78 10.17
C ARG A 179 15.87 -5.94 10.15
N PHE A 180 15.81 -4.76 9.54
CA PHE A 180 16.92 -3.80 9.42
C PHE A 180 16.46 -2.43 9.89
N THR A 181 17.28 -1.77 10.71
CA THR A 181 17.03 -0.43 11.23
C THR A 181 18.29 0.16 11.82
N SER A 182 18.43 1.49 11.73
CA SER A 182 19.47 2.26 12.41
C SER A 182 18.95 2.96 13.69
N GLY A 183 17.74 2.62 14.14
CA GLY A 183 17.16 3.22 15.36
C GLY A 183 17.95 2.89 16.60
N ALA A 184 18.07 3.88 17.51
CA ALA A 184 18.80 3.70 18.76
C ALA A 184 18.00 2.95 19.83
N ASN A 185 16.66 3.01 19.77
CA ASN A 185 15.79 2.48 20.80
C ASN A 185 15.52 0.99 20.66
N HIS A 186 15.39 0.51 19.43
CA HIS A 186 15.11 -0.90 19.13
C HIS A 186 16.10 -1.43 18.11
N ALA A 187 16.80 -2.50 18.48
CA ALA A 187 17.74 -3.19 17.59
C ALA A 187 17.03 -3.89 16.43
N PRO A 188 17.73 -4.17 15.31
CA PRO A 188 17.22 -5.01 14.24
C PRO A 188 16.64 -6.34 14.75
N ASN A 189 15.42 -6.68 14.35
CA ASN A 189 14.79 -7.94 14.76
C ASN A 189 15.29 -9.12 13.91
N THR A 190 16.27 -9.85 14.43
CA THR A 190 16.83 -11.00 13.72
C THR A 190 15.87 -12.20 13.67
N ALA A 191 14.92 -12.31 14.60
CA ALA A 191 13.95 -13.41 14.65
C ALA A 191 13.00 -13.43 13.44
N ILE A 192 12.74 -12.27 12.79
CA ILE A 192 11.91 -12.17 11.58
C ILE A 192 12.63 -12.70 10.31
N GLY A 193 13.93 -13.04 10.41
CA GLY A 193 14.75 -13.49 9.30
C GLY A 193 14.14 -14.59 8.43
N PRO A 194 13.54 -15.65 9.00
CA PRO A 194 12.90 -16.71 8.20
C PRO A 194 11.77 -16.19 7.30
N LEU A 195 10.98 -15.20 7.75
CA LEU A 195 9.91 -14.59 6.92
C LEU A 195 10.51 -13.72 5.81
N VAL A 196 11.58 -12.94 6.11
CA VAL A 196 12.30 -12.18 5.07
C VAL A 196 12.93 -13.11 4.05
N LYS A 197 13.47 -14.26 4.50
CA LYS A 197 13.98 -15.27 3.57
C LYS A 197 12.89 -15.87 2.69
N ALA A 198 11.73 -16.17 3.24
CA ALA A 198 10.60 -16.65 2.44
C ALA A 198 10.18 -15.62 1.37
N LEU A 199 10.04 -14.34 1.74
CA LEU A 199 9.74 -13.26 0.81
C LEU A 199 10.79 -13.14 -0.30
N TYR A 200 12.07 -13.21 0.04
CA TYR A 200 13.17 -13.16 -0.93
C TYR A 200 13.18 -14.38 -1.86
N ASP A 201 12.93 -15.59 -1.35
CA ASP A 201 12.87 -16.81 -2.14
C ASP A 201 11.78 -16.76 -3.22
N PHE A 202 10.71 -15.98 -2.99
CA PHE A 202 9.58 -15.76 -3.89
C PHE A 202 9.58 -14.37 -4.56
N ASN A 203 10.74 -13.71 -4.64
CA ASN A 203 10.95 -12.44 -5.35
C ASN A 203 10.01 -11.30 -4.90
N ALA A 204 9.85 -11.09 -3.60
CA ALA A 204 9.13 -9.92 -3.10
C ALA A 204 9.97 -8.65 -3.27
N GLU A 205 9.32 -7.52 -3.62
CA GLU A 205 9.94 -6.24 -3.93
C GLU A 205 10.15 -5.35 -2.70
N VAL A 206 9.16 -5.31 -1.80
CA VAL A 206 9.08 -4.29 -0.74
C VAL A 206 8.70 -4.92 0.59
N VAL A 207 9.35 -4.43 1.63
CA VAL A 207 8.97 -4.66 3.03
C VAL A 207 8.80 -3.32 3.72
N VAL A 208 7.70 -3.14 4.47
CA VAL A 208 7.46 -1.98 5.32
C VAL A 208 7.30 -2.41 6.77
N ALA A 209 7.98 -1.74 7.68
CA ALA A 209 7.89 -1.99 9.13
C ALA A 209 7.74 -0.68 9.92
N GLY A 210 7.40 -0.77 11.20
CA GLY A 210 7.32 0.32 12.17
C GLY A 210 8.33 0.16 13.30
N HIS A 211 7.85 0.28 14.55
CA HIS A 211 8.55 0.01 15.81
C HIS A 211 9.64 1.00 16.21
N ASN A 212 10.52 1.38 15.29
CA ASN A 212 11.40 2.52 15.49
C ASN A 212 10.68 3.77 14.98
N HIS A 213 10.41 4.71 15.86
CA HIS A 213 9.62 5.91 15.58
C HIS A 213 10.43 6.90 14.73
N GLN A 214 10.64 6.52 13.47
CA GLN A 214 11.42 7.24 12.48
C GLN A 214 11.05 6.79 11.06
N TYR A 215 11.50 7.54 10.08
CA TYR A 215 11.53 7.09 8.69
C TYR A 215 12.93 6.63 8.33
N GLU A 216 13.05 5.44 7.75
CA GLU A 216 14.31 4.97 7.17
C GLU A 216 14.04 4.13 5.94
N ARG A 217 14.83 4.31 4.87
CA ARG A 217 14.78 3.50 3.66
C ARG A 217 16.15 2.92 3.36
N PHE A 218 16.16 1.63 3.07
CA PHE A 218 17.36 0.90 2.66
C PHE A 218 17.41 0.70 1.14
N ALA A 219 18.60 0.47 0.61
CA ALA A 219 18.79 -0.10 -0.73
C ALA A 219 18.16 -1.50 -0.80
N PRO A 220 17.93 -2.06 -2.01
CA PRO A 220 17.51 -3.46 -2.12
C PRO A 220 18.57 -4.39 -1.52
N MET A 221 18.16 -5.29 -0.63
CA MET A 221 19.06 -6.17 0.11
C MET A 221 18.57 -7.63 0.07
N ASN A 222 19.52 -8.55 0.12
CA ASN A 222 19.23 -9.96 0.39
C ASN A 222 18.90 -10.18 1.89
N PRO A 223 18.47 -11.38 2.33
CA PRO A 223 18.09 -11.63 3.73
C PRO A 223 19.21 -11.45 4.75
N SER A 224 20.49 -11.44 4.33
CA SER A 224 21.63 -11.16 5.21
C SER A 224 21.95 -9.66 5.37
N GLY A 225 21.27 -8.79 4.60
CA GLY A 225 21.49 -7.34 4.61
C GLY A 225 22.57 -6.86 3.61
N ALA A 226 23.10 -7.74 2.77
CA ALA A 226 23.99 -7.33 1.70
C ALA A 226 23.23 -6.71 0.54
N LEU A 227 23.81 -5.70 -0.12
CA LEU A 227 23.24 -5.06 -1.30
C LEU A 227 23.01 -6.11 -2.39
N ASP A 228 21.80 -6.10 -2.94
CA ASP A 228 21.39 -6.96 -4.05
C ASP A 228 20.45 -6.18 -4.97
N THR A 229 21.02 -5.58 -5.99
CA THR A 229 20.25 -4.73 -6.92
C THR A 229 19.43 -5.53 -7.93
N ALA A 230 19.67 -6.84 -8.06
CA ALA A 230 18.99 -7.69 -9.01
C ALA A 230 17.71 -8.32 -8.46
N ARG A 231 17.73 -8.73 -7.17
CA ARG A 231 16.63 -9.48 -6.53
C ARG A 231 16.34 -9.04 -5.10
N GLY A 232 17.04 -8.00 -4.62
CA GLY A 232 16.97 -7.56 -3.24
C GLY A 232 15.62 -6.92 -2.91
N ILE A 233 15.17 -7.15 -1.69
CA ILE A 233 13.97 -6.51 -1.14
C ILE A 233 14.34 -5.10 -0.65
N ARG A 234 13.55 -4.09 -1.03
CA ARG A 234 13.68 -2.74 -0.48
C ARG A 234 12.93 -2.67 0.86
N HIS A 235 13.65 -2.30 1.91
CA HIS A 235 13.09 -2.18 3.25
C HIS A 235 12.82 -0.72 3.61
N PHE A 236 11.64 -0.47 4.19
CA PHE A 236 11.25 0.80 4.78
C PHE A 236 10.93 0.60 6.27
N VAL A 237 11.41 1.51 7.11
CA VAL A 237 10.91 1.72 8.46
C VAL A 237 10.09 3.00 8.44
N VAL A 238 8.82 2.91 8.83
CA VAL A 238 7.84 4.00 8.76
C VAL A 238 7.07 4.06 10.09
N GLY A 239 7.82 4.23 11.19
CA GLY A 239 7.25 4.42 12.52
C GLY A 239 6.89 5.89 12.77
N THR A 240 6.27 6.52 11.79
CA THR A 240 6.02 7.97 11.76
C THR A 240 4.53 8.33 11.85
N GLY A 241 3.70 7.36 12.27
CA GLY A 241 2.24 7.48 12.28
C GLY A 241 1.68 8.49 13.29
N GLY A 242 2.43 8.79 14.37
CA GLY A 242 1.97 9.79 15.34
C GLY A 242 2.66 9.76 16.70
N ALA A 243 3.20 8.61 17.12
CA ALA A 243 3.94 8.50 18.37
C ALA A 243 5.26 9.30 18.35
N GLY A 244 5.76 9.65 19.55
CA GLY A 244 6.96 10.48 19.73
C GLY A 244 8.21 9.86 19.10
N PHE A 245 9.08 10.68 18.51
CA PHE A 245 10.24 10.22 17.75
C PHE A 245 11.35 9.60 18.58
N TYR A 246 12.08 8.67 17.96
CA TYR A 246 13.33 8.13 18.46
C TYR A 246 14.53 8.67 17.65
N SER A 247 15.72 8.67 18.29
CA SER A 247 16.96 9.05 17.62
C SER A 247 17.53 7.89 16.80
N PHE A 248 18.40 8.23 15.85
CA PHE A 248 19.24 7.25 15.18
C PHE A 248 20.44 6.88 16.06
N GLY A 249 20.80 5.59 16.04
CA GLY A 249 22.06 5.07 16.56
C GLY A 249 23.11 4.98 15.45
N THR A 250 23.88 3.87 15.46
CA THR A 250 24.83 3.59 14.40
C THR A 250 24.08 3.30 13.10
N ILE A 251 24.39 4.09 12.07
CA ILE A 251 23.77 3.92 10.76
C ILE A 251 24.20 2.59 10.14
N GLN A 252 23.22 1.77 9.81
CA GLN A 252 23.43 0.47 9.21
C GLN A 252 23.89 0.58 7.75
N PRO A 253 24.68 -0.39 7.25
CA PRO A 253 24.99 -0.48 5.83
C PRO A 253 23.71 -0.46 4.97
N ASN A 254 23.81 0.13 3.78
CA ASN A 254 22.72 0.25 2.81
C ASN A 254 21.55 1.16 3.22
N SER A 255 21.59 1.82 4.37
CA SER A 255 20.61 2.86 4.74
C SER A 255 20.82 4.11 3.88
N GLN A 256 19.79 4.51 3.10
CA GLN A 256 19.89 5.56 2.07
C GLN A 256 19.17 6.86 2.44
N ALA A 257 18.03 6.79 3.13
CA ALA A 257 17.25 7.95 3.52
C ALA A 257 16.79 7.81 4.98
N ARG A 258 16.81 8.91 5.74
CA ARG A 258 16.50 8.90 7.19
C ARG A 258 15.89 10.22 7.64
N ASN A 259 14.89 10.12 8.52
CA ASN A 259 14.32 11.28 9.22
C ASN A 259 13.69 10.83 10.55
N SER A 260 13.89 11.60 11.61
CA SER A 260 13.32 11.33 12.94
C SER A 260 12.75 12.59 13.60
N ASN A 261 12.19 13.50 12.81
CA ASN A 261 11.58 14.73 13.31
C ASN A 261 10.35 15.19 12.50
N THR A 262 9.79 14.28 11.69
CA THR A 262 8.66 14.61 10.81
C THR A 262 7.69 13.43 10.81
N HIS A 263 6.46 13.64 11.31
CA HIS A 263 5.39 12.68 11.13
C HIS A 263 4.99 12.63 9.65
N GLY A 264 4.52 11.50 9.21
CA GLY A 264 4.14 11.33 7.82
C GLY A 264 3.74 9.89 7.50
N VAL A 265 3.33 9.69 6.25
CA VAL A 265 2.92 8.39 5.73
C VAL A 265 3.73 8.01 4.50
N LEU A 266 4.02 6.73 4.35
CA LEU A 266 4.55 6.19 3.10
C LEU A 266 3.39 5.93 2.14
N LYS A 267 3.42 6.60 0.98
CA LYS A 267 2.52 6.35 -0.14
C LYS A 267 3.25 5.51 -1.18
N LEU A 268 2.65 4.39 -1.56
CA LEU A 268 3.10 3.53 -2.66
C LEU A 268 2.04 3.55 -3.76
N THR A 269 2.45 3.89 -4.99
CA THR A 269 1.61 3.72 -6.18
C THR A 269 2.05 2.43 -6.86
N LEU A 270 1.13 1.49 -7.00
CA LEU A 270 1.41 0.12 -7.41
C LEU A 270 1.06 -0.06 -8.89
N HIS A 271 2.04 0.11 -9.77
CA HIS A 271 1.89 -0.10 -11.21
C HIS A 271 1.88 -1.60 -11.55
N ALA A 272 1.58 -1.95 -12.79
CA ALA A 272 1.48 -3.35 -13.23
C ALA A 272 2.79 -4.16 -13.04
N SER A 273 3.95 -3.50 -13.14
CA SER A 273 5.28 -4.12 -13.05
C SER A 273 6.34 -3.21 -12.42
N SER A 274 5.91 -2.19 -11.66
CA SER A 274 6.78 -1.26 -10.94
C SER A 274 6.03 -0.60 -9.81
N TYR A 275 6.71 0.14 -8.96
CA TYR A 275 6.11 0.95 -7.92
C TYR A 275 6.83 2.28 -7.74
N ASP A 276 6.04 3.30 -7.38
CA ASP A 276 6.56 4.55 -6.87
C ASP A 276 6.43 4.57 -5.36
N TRP A 277 7.41 5.13 -4.64
CA TRP A 277 7.28 5.47 -3.23
C TRP A 277 7.40 6.97 -3.02
N LYS A 278 6.67 7.47 -2.04
CA LYS A 278 6.81 8.83 -1.55
C LYS A 278 6.51 8.88 -0.06
N PHE A 279 7.46 9.36 0.72
CA PHE A 279 7.18 9.82 2.08
C PHE A 279 6.45 11.17 2.00
N VAL A 280 5.23 11.20 2.51
CA VAL A 280 4.37 12.39 2.54
C VAL A 280 4.42 12.97 3.94
N PRO A 281 5.05 14.12 4.16
CA PRO A 281 5.20 14.72 5.48
C PRO A 281 3.91 15.38 5.95
N GLU A 282 3.76 15.51 7.27
CA GLU A 282 2.74 16.34 7.90
C GLU A 282 2.81 17.79 7.43
N ALA A 283 1.71 18.53 7.56
CA ALA A 283 1.63 19.93 7.14
C ALA A 283 2.70 20.79 7.83
N GLY A 284 3.37 21.64 7.05
CA GLY A 284 4.43 22.54 7.52
C GLY A 284 5.83 21.90 7.58
N LYS A 285 5.97 20.60 7.32
CA LYS A 285 7.26 19.91 7.19
C LYS A 285 7.64 19.73 5.72
N THR A 286 8.94 19.68 5.45
CA THR A 286 9.49 19.66 4.08
C THR A 286 10.25 18.40 3.73
N TYR A 287 10.55 17.53 4.73
CA TYR A 287 11.25 16.29 4.45
C TYR A 287 10.39 15.38 3.55
N THR A 288 10.99 14.90 2.48
CA THR A 288 10.39 13.89 1.60
C THR A 288 11.47 12.96 1.08
N ASP A 289 11.09 11.75 0.76
CA ASP A 289 11.92 10.76 0.05
C ASP A 289 11.03 10.08 -0.99
N SER A 290 11.47 9.98 -2.22
CA SER A 290 10.67 9.41 -3.29
C SER A 290 11.52 8.74 -4.36
N GLY A 291 10.91 7.85 -5.12
CA GLY A 291 11.55 7.21 -6.26
C GLY A 291 10.62 6.19 -6.92
N THR A 292 11.17 5.54 -7.93
CA THR A 292 10.49 4.50 -8.74
C THR A 292 11.42 3.29 -8.88
N THR A 293 10.87 2.08 -8.85
CA THR A 293 11.61 0.84 -9.10
C THR A 293 10.70 -0.16 -9.83
N ALA A 294 11.24 -0.86 -10.83
CA ALA A 294 10.57 -1.99 -11.46
C ALA A 294 10.49 -3.17 -10.50
N CYS A 295 9.47 -4.02 -10.65
CA CYS A 295 9.45 -5.35 -10.05
C CYS A 295 10.48 -6.25 -10.76
N HIS A 296 11.01 -7.27 -10.07
CA HIS A 296 12.02 -8.20 -10.59
C HIS A 296 11.50 -9.63 -10.76
#